data_1e7255bfdef7dba732208142602e15e3
#
_entry.id   1e7255bfdef7dba732208142602e15e3
#
_cell.length_a   1.000
_cell.length_b   1.000
_cell.length_c   1.000
_cell.angle_alpha   90.00
_cell.angle_beta   90.00
_cell.angle_gamma   90.00
#
_symmetry.space_group_name_H-M   'P 1'
#
loop_
_entity.id
_entity.type
_entity.pdbx_description
1 polymer ?
#
loop_
_entity_poly.entity_id
_entity_poly.type
_entity_poly.pdbx_seq_one_letter_code
_entity_poly.pdbx_strand_id
1 'polypeptide(L)'
;FYSLKGMGLYVSGDIGCYTLGAQAPLSMMDACVCMGASVSGLHGFNTARGTAQAQKSVAVIGDSTFIHSGITGLIDIAYNKGVSTVIVLDNSITGMTGHQNNPANGLTIKGDPTVAVNLEALARAVGFNNVRVVDPFDIENTKAVVKEELAKAEPSLIISRRPCALLKTVKHSAPVVVEKDKCIGCKACLNVGCPALSFTKRENGKALATIDVTQCVGCGVCASACKFGAIKKGE
;
A
#
# COMPACT_ATOMS: atom_id res chain seq x y z
N PHE A 1 -3.02 -1.31 -2.00
CA PHE A 1 -4.47 -1.44 -2.29
C PHE A 1 -4.80 -2.62 -3.21
N TYR A 2 -4.04 -2.85 -4.29
CA TYR A 2 -4.30 -4.01 -5.15
C TYR A 2 -4.31 -5.34 -4.37
N SER A 3 -3.42 -5.52 -3.40
CA SER A 3 -3.40 -6.69 -2.52
C SER A 3 -4.64 -6.83 -1.63
N LEU A 4 -5.31 -5.72 -1.30
CA LEU A 4 -6.54 -5.72 -0.51
C LEU A 4 -7.79 -5.95 -1.35
N LYS A 5 -7.69 -5.73 -2.67
CA LYS A 5 -8.83 -5.83 -3.58
C LYS A 5 -9.41 -7.24 -3.61
N GLY A 6 -10.72 -7.34 -3.48
CA GLY A 6 -11.44 -8.62 -3.47
C GLY A 6 -11.49 -9.31 -2.10
N MET A 7 -10.95 -8.72 -1.04
CA MET A 7 -11.03 -9.27 0.32
C MET A 7 -12.31 -8.85 1.07
N GLY A 8 -13.11 -7.94 0.51
CA GLY A 8 -14.35 -7.45 1.16
C GLY A 8 -14.10 -6.63 2.42
N LEU A 9 -13.02 -5.85 2.44
CA LEU A 9 -12.61 -5.05 3.60
C LEU A 9 -13.21 -3.65 3.55
N TYR A 10 -13.56 -3.11 4.72
CA TYR A 10 -13.70 -1.69 4.95
C TYR A 10 -12.29 -1.08 5.14
N VAL A 11 -11.96 -0.07 4.36
CA VAL A 11 -10.65 0.57 4.38
C VAL A 11 -10.79 2.01 4.85
N SER A 12 -10.34 2.27 6.08
CA SER A 12 -10.18 3.62 6.62
C SER A 12 -8.86 4.20 6.11
N GLY A 13 -8.96 5.10 5.15
CA GLY A 13 -7.79 5.72 4.51
C GLY A 13 -7.39 7.04 5.14
N ASP A 14 -6.24 7.53 4.73
CA ASP A 14 -5.63 8.77 5.22
C ASP A 14 -5.12 9.65 4.07
N ILE A 15 -4.45 10.74 4.37
CA ILE A 15 -3.99 11.76 3.43
C ILE A 15 -2.56 11.48 2.99
N GLY A 16 -2.36 11.31 1.67
CA GLY A 16 -1.07 11.09 1.02
C GLY A 16 -1.22 10.71 -0.44
N CYS A 17 -0.13 10.43 -1.16
CA CYS A 17 -0.20 9.93 -2.55
C CYS A 17 -1.11 8.70 -2.69
N TYR A 18 -1.17 7.87 -1.67
CA TYR A 18 -2.01 6.69 -1.61
C TYR A 18 -3.51 6.98 -1.53
N THR A 19 -3.95 8.22 -1.26
CA THR A 19 -5.36 8.62 -1.36
C THR A 19 -5.93 8.37 -2.76
N LEU A 20 -5.08 8.32 -3.79
CA LEU A 20 -5.46 7.90 -5.14
C LEU A 20 -6.01 6.47 -5.18
N GLY A 21 -5.75 5.64 -4.17
CA GLY A 21 -6.37 4.32 -4.03
C GLY A 21 -7.89 4.33 -3.88
N ALA A 22 -8.50 5.48 -3.56
CA ALA A 22 -9.95 5.68 -3.57
C ALA A 22 -10.54 5.69 -4.98
N GLN A 23 -9.73 6.00 -6.00
CA GLN A 23 -10.20 6.12 -7.37
C GLN A 23 -10.16 4.77 -8.12
N ALA A 24 -10.95 4.70 -9.20
CA ALA A 24 -10.87 3.58 -10.12
C ALA A 24 -9.46 3.49 -10.76
N PRO A 25 -8.98 2.28 -11.03
CA PRO A 25 -9.64 0.98 -10.93
C PRO A 25 -9.54 0.33 -9.54
N LEU A 26 -8.83 0.92 -8.59
CA LEU A 26 -8.64 0.35 -7.26
C LEU A 26 -9.92 0.44 -6.42
N SER A 27 -10.45 1.64 -6.23
CA SER A 27 -11.67 1.92 -5.45
C SER A 27 -11.65 1.23 -4.07
N MET A 28 -10.52 1.37 -3.35
CA MET A 28 -10.22 0.60 -2.14
C MET A 28 -10.09 1.47 -0.89
N MET A 29 -10.84 2.57 -0.85
CA MET A 29 -10.85 3.44 0.32
C MET A 29 -12.28 3.89 0.57
N ASP A 30 -12.84 3.55 1.73
CA ASP A 30 -14.23 3.81 2.11
C ASP A 30 -14.40 5.12 2.89
N ALA A 31 -13.35 5.55 3.61
CA ALA A 31 -13.34 6.80 4.35
C ALA A 31 -11.97 7.47 4.26
N CYS A 32 -11.97 8.80 4.24
CA CYS A 32 -10.77 9.64 4.34
C CYS A 32 -11.20 10.99 4.95
N VAL A 33 -10.72 11.32 6.16
CA VAL A 33 -11.18 12.50 6.91
C VAL A 33 -10.07 13.54 7.03
N CYS A 34 -9.04 13.26 7.80
CA CYS A 34 -7.87 14.12 7.98
C CYS A 34 -6.64 13.29 8.37
N MET A 35 -5.47 13.92 8.43
CA MET A 35 -4.21 13.25 8.75
C MET A 35 -4.27 12.56 10.12
N GLY A 36 -4.03 11.25 10.15
CA GLY A 36 -4.07 10.39 11.34
C GLY A 36 -5.44 9.80 11.67
N ALA A 37 -6.51 10.36 11.11
CA ALA A 37 -7.87 9.89 11.41
C ALA A 37 -8.18 8.48 10.91
N SER A 38 -7.40 7.93 9.98
CA SER A 38 -7.56 6.54 9.54
C SER A 38 -7.43 5.56 10.70
N VAL A 39 -6.45 5.78 11.58
CA VAL A 39 -6.14 4.89 12.71
C VAL A 39 -7.17 5.06 13.82
N SER A 40 -7.38 6.29 14.32
CA SER A 40 -8.34 6.58 15.40
C SER A 40 -9.79 6.32 14.98
N GLY A 41 -10.16 6.70 13.75
CA GLY A 41 -11.47 6.45 13.18
C GLY A 41 -11.78 4.97 13.01
N LEU A 42 -10.79 4.17 12.55
CA LEU A 42 -10.95 2.72 12.48
C LEU A 42 -11.18 2.13 13.87
N HIS A 43 -10.41 2.57 14.87
CA HIS A 43 -10.58 2.09 16.24
C HIS A 43 -11.99 2.36 16.77
N GLY A 44 -12.48 3.60 16.61
CA GLY A 44 -13.85 3.95 16.99
C GLY A 44 -14.90 3.14 16.24
N PHE A 45 -14.73 2.96 14.92
CA PHE A 45 -15.61 2.15 14.10
C PHE A 45 -15.65 0.68 14.54
N ASN A 46 -14.50 0.07 14.82
CA ASN A 46 -14.41 -1.31 15.26
C ASN A 46 -14.97 -1.50 16.67
N THR A 47 -14.73 -0.55 17.57
CA THR A 47 -15.30 -0.56 18.92
C THR A 47 -16.83 -0.53 18.87
N ALA A 48 -17.41 0.30 17.99
CA ALA A 48 -18.85 0.41 17.85
C ALA A 48 -19.49 -0.82 17.17
N ARG A 49 -18.75 -1.50 16.26
CA ARG A 49 -19.26 -2.62 15.42
C ARG A 49 -18.85 -4.00 15.93
N GLY A 50 -17.86 -4.08 16.83
CA GLY A 50 -17.39 -5.33 17.42
C GLY A 50 -16.35 -6.09 16.59
N THR A 51 -15.79 -7.15 17.17
CA THR A 51 -14.67 -7.93 16.64
C THR A 51 -14.91 -8.51 15.25
N ALA A 52 -16.12 -8.95 14.95
CA ALA A 52 -16.44 -9.50 13.63
C ALA A 52 -16.28 -8.47 12.50
N GLN A 53 -16.51 -7.19 12.77
CA GLN A 53 -16.24 -6.11 11.83
C GLN A 53 -14.75 -5.76 11.82
N ALA A 54 -14.07 -5.77 12.97
CA ALA A 54 -12.64 -5.51 13.06
C ALA A 54 -11.80 -6.46 12.18
N GLN A 55 -12.21 -7.72 12.09
CA GLN A 55 -11.61 -8.73 11.20
C GLN A 55 -11.89 -8.51 9.70
N LYS A 56 -12.71 -7.51 9.35
CA LYS A 56 -13.04 -7.11 7.98
C LYS A 56 -12.74 -5.65 7.71
N SER A 57 -11.84 -5.07 8.47
CA SER A 57 -11.51 -3.65 8.34
C SER A 57 -10.03 -3.39 8.59
N VAL A 58 -9.47 -2.41 7.88
CA VAL A 58 -8.07 -1.97 8.01
C VAL A 58 -7.99 -0.45 7.99
N ALA A 59 -7.02 0.12 8.71
CA ALA A 59 -6.56 1.49 8.48
C ALA A 59 -5.36 1.46 7.53
N VAL A 60 -5.28 2.41 6.61
CA VAL A 60 -4.12 2.59 5.73
C VAL A 60 -3.61 4.01 5.87
N ILE A 61 -2.34 4.16 6.22
CA ILE A 61 -1.69 5.44 6.52
C ILE A 61 -0.25 5.44 5.99
N GLY A 62 0.24 6.58 5.46
CA GLY A 62 1.65 6.72 5.04
C GLY A 62 2.58 6.92 6.25
N ASP A 63 3.86 6.60 6.08
CA ASP A 63 4.91 6.72 7.11
C ASP A 63 5.00 8.12 7.72
N SER A 64 5.05 9.15 6.90
CA SER A 64 5.10 10.54 7.32
C SER A 64 3.85 10.94 8.13
N THR A 65 2.66 10.65 7.63
CA THR A 65 1.39 10.94 8.31
C THR A 65 1.24 10.12 9.58
N PHE A 66 1.74 8.88 9.60
CA PHE A 66 1.77 8.03 10.78
C PHE A 66 2.59 8.65 11.91
N ILE A 67 3.82 9.10 11.61
CA ILE A 67 4.69 9.77 12.60
C ILE A 67 4.09 11.11 13.05
N HIS A 68 3.48 11.86 12.13
CA HIS A 68 2.89 13.15 12.41
C HIS A 68 1.67 13.05 13.37
N SER A 69 0.75 12.12 13.11
CA SER A 69 -0.55 12.09 13.80
C SER A 69 -1.19 10.70 13.99
N GLY A 70 -0.61 9.63 13.42
CA GLY A 70 -1.15 8.28 13.57
C GLY A 70 -0.76 7.58 14.89
N ILE A 71 0.36 7.98 15.50
CA ILE A 71 0.90 7.35 16.71
C ILE A 71 -0.08 7.43 17.88
N THR A 72 -0.76 8.55 18.05
CA THR A 72 -1.75 8.74 19.12
C THR A 72 -2.92 7.76 19.02
N GLY A 73 -3.41 7.52 17.81
CA GLY A 73 -4.43 6.49 17.56
C GLY A 73 -3.91 5.07 17.81
N LEU A 74 -2.62 4.81 17.52
CA LEU A 74 -2.01 3.52 17.80
C LEU A 74 -1.93 3.26 19.33
N ILE A 75 -1.53 4.27 20.09
CA ILE A 75 -1.50 4.21 21.57
C ILE A 75 -2.90 3.94 22.12
N ASP A 76 -3.91 4.61 21.58
CA ASP A 76 -5.30 4.45 21.99
C ASP A 76 -5.82 3.03 21.75
N ILE A 77 -5.52 2.45 20.58
CA ILE A 77 -5.84 1.04 20.26
C ILE A 77 -5.20 0.10 21.31
N ALA A 78 -3.91 0.27 21.60
CA ALA A 78 -3.20 -0.59 22.54
C ALA A 78 -3.74 -0.45 23.97
N TYR A 79 -3.93 0.80 24.43
CA TYR A 79 -4.41 1.11 25.76
C TYR A 79 -5.82 0.55 26.02
N ASN A 80 -6.70 0.64 25.05
CA ASN A 80 -8.08 0.17 25.15
C ASN A 80 -8.28 -1.28 24.71
N LYS A 81 -7.19 -2.03 24.44
CA LYS A 81 -7.23 -3.42 23.97
C LYS A 81 -8.09 -3.59 22.71
N GLY A 82 -8.02 -2.60 21.81
CA GLY A 82 -8.82 -2.59 20.59
C GLY A 82 -8.35 -3.63 19.58
N VAL A 83 -9.29 -4.27 18.92
CA VAL A 83 -8.98 -5.15 17.77
C VAL A 83 -8.99 -4.31 16.52
N SER A 84 -7.82 -3.97 15.99
CA SER A 84 -7.67 -3.18 14.77
C SER A 84 -6.37 -3.52 14.04
N THR A 85 -6.46 -3.65 12.72
CA THR A 85 -5.29 -3.86 11.85
C THR A 85 -4.93 -2.55 11.17
N VAL A 86 -3.71 -2.06 11.41
CA VAL A 86 -3.18 -0.83 10.81
C VAL A 86 -2.10 -1.18 9.80
N ILE A 87 -2.17 -0.63 8.59
CA ILE A 87 -1.19 -0.80 7.52
C ILE A 87 -0.48 0.53 7.30
N VAL A 88 0.81 0.59 7.64
CA VAL A 88 1.67 1.75 7.36
C VAL A 88 2.35 1.56 6.01
N LEU A 89 2.18 2.51 5.12
CA LEU A 89 2.84 2.55 3.80
C LEU A 89 4.15 3.32 3.96
N ASP A 90 5.24 2.60 4.18
CA ASP A 90 6.58 3.15 4.35
C ASP A 90 7.26 3.25 2.98
N ASN A 91 7.25 4.45 2.40
CA ASN A 91 7.92 4.76 1.15
C ASN A 91 9.20 5.60 1.34
N SER A 92 9.63 5.80 2.59
CA SER A 92 10.85 6.52 3.00
C SER A 92 10.89 8.00 2.60
N ILE A 93 9.73 8.61 2.29
CA ILE A 93 9.67 10.02 1.88
C ILE A 93 8.26 10.60 2.08
N THR A 94 8.16 11.90 2.33
CA THR A 94 6.90 12.65 2.27
C THR A 94 6.65 13.07 0.82
N GLY A 95 6.04 12.17 0.03
CA GLY A 95 5.98 12.32 -1.44
C GLY A 95 5.02 13.41 -1.92
N MET A 96 3.80 13.46 -1.36
CA MET A 96 2.69 14.28 -1.86
C MET A 96 3.01 15.78 -1.93
N THR A 97 3.79 16.30 -0.99
CA THR A 97 4.08 17.73 -0.84
C THR A 97 5.42 18.15 -1.42
N GLY A 98 6.09 17.30 -2.19
CA GLY A 98 7.32 17.63 -2.92
C GLY A 98 8.56 16.85 -2.49
N HIS A 99 8.40 15.61 -1.99
CA HIS A 99 9.49 14.71 -1.63
C HIS A 99 10.39 15.23 -0.50
N GLN A 100 9.78 15.72 0.58
CA GLN A 100 10.52 16.13 1.78
C GLN A 100 11.00 14.91 2.58
N ASN A 101 12.17 15.07 3.23
CA ASN A 101 12.62 14.11 4.22
C ASN A 101 11.63 14.04 5.40
N ASN A 102 11.52 12.88 6.02
CA ASN A 102 10.71 12.65 7.21
C ASN A 102 11.50 11.84 8.25
N PRO A 103 11.08 11.78 9.51
CA PRO A 103 11.86 11.13 10.56
C PRO A 103 12.14 9.64 10.35
N ALA A 104 11.47 8.95 9.42
CA ALA A 104 11.70 7.53 9.14
C ALA A 104 12.85 7.28 8.15
N ASN A 105 13.36 8.29 7.44
CA ASN A 105 14.37 8.08 6.38
C ASN A 105 15.83 8.30 6.81
N GLY A 106 16.09 8.75 8.04
CA GLY A 106 17.44 8.96 8.54
C GLY A 106 18.14 10.21 8.03
N LEU A 107 17.41 11.16 7.47
CA LEU A 107 17.92 12.45 7.01
C LEU A 107 17.19 13.61 7.67
N THR A 108 17.92 14.66 8.04
CA THR A 108 17.31 15.92 8.46
C THR A 108 16.59 16.59 7.28
N ILE A 109 15.81 17.64 7.55
CA ILE A 109 15.18 18.43 6.49
C ILE A 109 16.20 19.08 5.54
N LYS A 110 17.44 19.29 6.01
CA LYS A 110 18.56 19.83 5.22
C LYS A 110 19.34 18.73 4.47
N GLY A 111 19.03 17.44 4.71
CA GLY A 111 19.69 16.32 4.08
C GLY A 111 20.88 15.74 4.84
N ASP A 112 21.16 16.22 6.06
CA ASP A 112 22.25 15.69 6.89
C ASP A 112 21.84 14.34 7.49
N PRO A 113 22.76 13.35 7.61
CA PRO A 113 22.48 12.09 8.29
C PRO A 113 22.02 12.28 9.74
N THR A 114 20.99 11.54 10.15
CA THR A 114 20.44 11.56 11.51
C THR A 114 19.82 10.20 11.87
N VAL A 115 19.30 10.10 13.09
CA VAL A 115 18.60 8.88 13.55
C VAL A 115 17.28 8.71 12.79
N ALA A 116 17.07 7.53 12.22
CA ALA A 116 15.79 7.14 11.66
C ALA A 116 14.87 6.57 12.75
N VAL A 117 13.60 6.97 12.74
CA VAL A 117 12.58 6.35 13.59
C VAL A 117 12.34 4.91 13.11
N ASN A 118 12.57 3.96 14.01
CA ASN A 118 12.25 2.56 13.75
C ASN A 118 10.75 2.31 14.03
N LEU A 119 9.97 2.14 12.96
CA LEU A 119 8.52 1.99 13.04
C LEU A 119 8.11 0.70 13.77
N GLU A 120 8.86 -0.40 13.60
CA GLU A 120 8.63 -1.66 14.28
C GLU A 120 8.86 -1.53 15.80
N ALA A 121 9.98 -0.91 16.18
CA ALA A 121 10.31 -0.69 17.59
C ALA A 121 9.29 0.25 18.25
N LEU A 122 8.88 1.31 17.56
CA LEU A 122 7.86 2.24 18.01
C LEU A 122 6.52 1.52 18.29
N ALA A 123 6.07 0.70 17.34
CA ALA A 123 4.82 -0.06 17.51
C ALA A 123 4.89 -1.02 18.70
N ARG A 124 6.01 -1.70 18.88
CA ARG A 124 6.21 -2.58 20.05
C ARG A 124 6.25 -1.80 21.35
N ALA A 125 6.90 -0.63 21.37
CA ALA A 125 6.99 0.22 22.54
C ALA A 125 5.62 0.72 23.04
N VAL A 126 4.66 0.91 22.12
CA VAL A 126 3.29 1.31 22.48
C VAL A 126 2.35 0.12 22.75
N GLY A 127 2.84 -1.13 22.66
CA GLY A 127 2.08 -2.32 23.08
C GLY A 127 1.59 -3.23 21.95
N PHE A 128 2.01 -3.02 20.70
CA PHE A 128 1.68 -3.94 19.58
C PHE A 128 2.62 -5.14 19.55
N ASN A 129 2.11 -6.34 19.82
CA ASN A 129 2.88 -7.58 19.72
C ASN A 129 2.94 -8.09 18.27
N ASN A 130 1.86 -7.91 17.52
CA ASN A 130 1.75 -8.33 16.11
C ASN A 130 2.25 -7.21 15.20
N VAL A 131 3.54 -7.26 14.84
CA VAL A 131 4.19 -6.30 13.94
C VAL A 131 4.85 -7.06 12.80
N ARG A 132 4.42 -6.82 11.57
CA ARG A 132 4.88 -7.50 10.36
C ARG A 132 5.40 -6.49 9.33
N VAL A 133 6.44 -6.86 8.60
CA VAL A 133 6.95 -6.08 7.48
C VAL A 133 6.74 -6.88 6.19
N VAL A 134 6.21 -6.24 5.15
CA VAL A 134 5.98 -6.85 3.84
C VAL A 134 6.51 -5.95 2.71
N ASP A 135 6.93 -6.58 1.62
CA ASP A 135 7.17 -5.88 0.37
C ASP A 135 5.85 -5.84 -0.45
N PRO A 136 5.29 -4.63 -0.74
CA PRO A 136 4.03 -4.53 -1.50
C PRO A 136 4.12 -5.07 -2.93
N PHE A 137 5.30 -5.34 -3.47
CA PHE A 137 5.45 -5.95 -4.79
C PHE A 137 5.33 -7.49 -4.73
N ASP A 138 5.52 -8.09 -3.55
CA ASP A 138 5.13 -9.47 -3.30
C ASP A 138 3.66 -9.52 -2.89
N ILE A 139 2.80 -9.58 -3.92
CA ILE A 139 1.34 -9.51 -3.78
C ILE A 139 0.81 -10.69 -2.96
N GLU A 140 1.31 -11.89 -3.20
CA GLU A 140 0.79 -13.09 -2.54
C GLU A 140 1.17 -13.13 -1.05
N ASN A 141 2.43 -12.82 -0.73
CA ASN A 141 2.85 -12.69 0.67
C ASN A 141 2.11 -11.57 1.39
N THR A 142 1.94 -10.41 0.74
CA THR A 142 1.18 -9.29 1.33
C THR A 142 -0.25 -9.69 1.63
N LYS A 143 -0.94 -10.38 0.72
CA LYS A 143 -2.30 -10.90 0.94
C LYS A 143 -2.34 -11.91 2.08
N ALA A 144 -1.38 -12.83 2.14
CA ALA A 144 -1.31 -13.86 3.18
C ALA A 144 -1.16 -13.21 4.57
N VAL A 145 -0.22 -12.26 4.71
CA VAL A 145 0.02 -11.54 5.97
C VAL A 145 -1.21 -10.74 6.39
N VAL A 146 -1.85 -10.01 5.47
CA VAL A 146 -3.07 -9.24 5.81
C VAL A 146 -4.17 -10.18 6.31
N LYS A 147 -4.40 -11.33 5.67
CA LYS A 147 -5.40 -12.31 6.13
C LYS A 147 -5.06 -12.89 7.49
N GLU A 148 -3.79 -13.22 7.72
CA GLU A 148 -3.29 -13.73 9.00
C GLU A 148 -3.54 -12.73 10.13
N GLU A 149 -3.18 -11.46 9.92
CA GLU A 149 -3.32 -10.42 10.94
C GLU A 149 -4.79 -10.06 11.20
N LEU A 150 -5.64 -10.03 10.17
CA LEU A 150 -7.07 -9.82 10.33
C LEU A 150 -7.79 -10.94 11.10
N ALA A 151 -7.27 -12.17 11.03
CA ALA A 151 -7.86 -13.29 11.76
C ALA A 151 -7.61 -13.24 13.28
N LYS A 152 -6.63 -12.44 13.72
CA LYS A 152 -6.31 -12.28 15.14
C LYS A 152 -7.33 -11.37 15.83
N ALA A 153 -7.69 -11.69 17.05
CA ALA A 153 -8.51 -10.83 17.91
C ALA A 153 -7.64 -9.89 18.76
N GLU A 154 -6.60 -9.33 18.16
CA GLU A 154 -5.59 -8.50 18.78
C GLU A 154 -5.19 -7.34 17.85
N PRO A 155 -4.62 -6.26 18.40
CA PRO A 155 -4.10 -5.19 17.57
C PRO A 155 -2.92 -5.66 16.72
N SER A 156 -2.89 -5.27 15.45
CA SER A 156 -1.85 -5.65 14.48
C SER A 156 -1.37 -4.45 13.68
N LEU A 157 -0.05 -4.37 13.47
CA LEU A 157 0.58 -3.41 12.58
C LEU A 157 1.30 -4.12 11.43
N ILE A 158 0.97 -3.74 10.21
CA ILE A 158 1.65 -4.22 9.00
C ILE A 158 2.38 -3.03 8.37
N ILE A 159 3.69 -3.12 8.20
CA ILE A 159 4.51 -2.11 7.54
C ILE A 159 4.75 -2.59 6.11
N SER A 160 4.10 -1.95 5.17
CA SER A 160 4.29 -2.18 3.74
C SER A 160 5.44 -1.29 3.27
N ARG A 161 6.66 -1.87 3.23
CA ARG A 161 7.90 -1.12 3.03
C ARG A 161 8.46 -1.28 1.64
N ARG A 162 8.52 -0.17 0.92
CA ARG A 162 9.26 -0.03 -0.34
C ARG A 162 9.49 1.44 -0.66
N PRO A 163 10.74 1.85 -0.94
CA PRO A 163 11.04 3.24 -1.29
C PRO A 163 10.21 3.73 -2.48
N CYS A 164 9.84 5.01 -2.44
CA CYS A 164 9.14 5.66 -3.54
C CYS A 164 9.94 5.53 -4.85
N ALA A 165 9.29 5.07 -5.92
CA ALA A 165 9.93 4.89 -7.22
C ALA A 165 10.48 6.20 -7.83
N LEU A 166 10.01 7.35 -7.37
CA LEU A 166 10.47 8.66 -7.84
C LEU A 166 11.72 9.17 -7.12
N LEU A 167 12.23 8.45 -6.12
CA LEU A 167 13.48 8.81 -5.46
C LEU A 167 14.66 8.57 -6.41
N LYS A 168 15.56 9.54 -6.52
CA LYS A 168 16.77 9.47 -7.38
C LYS A 168 17.70 8.31 -7.01
N THR A 169 17.62 7.82 -5.76
CA THR A 169 18.42 6.70 -5.25
C THR A 169 17.87 5.34 -5.64
N VAL A 170 16.62 5.27 -6.10
CA VAL A 170 15.99 4.01 -6.51
C VAL A 170 16.35 3.68 -7.95
N LYS A 171 17.02 2.53 -8.13
CA LYS A 171 17.31 2.00 -9.45
C LYS A 171 16.10 1.23 -9.98
N HIS A 172 15.66 1.56 -11.18
CA HIS A 172 14.57 0.85 -11.86
C HIS A 172 15.10 -0.36 -12.61
N SER A 173 14.28 -1.41 -12.69
CA SER A 173 14.51 -2.52 -13.62
C SER A 173 14.08 -2.13 -15.03
N ALA A 174 14.48 -2.91 -16.02
CA ALA A 174 13.98 -2.73 -17.40
C ALA A 174 12.45 -2.75 -17.43
N PRO A 175 11.81 -1.93 -18.29
CA PRO A 175 10.36 -1.94 -18.45
C PRO A 175 9.82 -3.33 -18.79
N VAL A 176 8.65 -3.67 -18.28
CA VAL A 176 8.00 -4.94 -18.65
C VAL A 176 7.59 -4.96 -20.10
N VAL A 177 7.55 -6.16 -20.70
CA VAL A 177 7.20 -6.39 -22.09
C VAL A 177 5.90 -7.17 -22.18
N VAL A 178 5.06 -6.85 -23.17
CA VAL A 178 3.82 -7.58 -23.47
C VAL A 178 4.03 -8.49 -24.68
N GLU A 179 3.92 -9.80 -24.48
CA GLU A 179 3.86 -10.79 -25.56
C GLU A 179 2.48 -10.71 -26.23
N LYS A 180 2.45 -10.11 -27.44
CA LYS A 180 1.20 -9.83 -28.15
C LYS A 180 0.35 -11.08 -28.39
N ASP A 181 0.99 -12.20 -28.72
CA ASP A 181 0.29 -13.44 -29.05
C ASP A 181 -0.37 -14.11 -27.84
N LYS A 182 0.19 -13.92 -26.65
CA LYS A 182 -0.37 -14.43 -25.39
C LYS A 182 -1.43 -13.51 -24.77
N CYS A 183 -1.44 -12.24 -25.15
CA CYS A 183 -2.40 -11.28 -24.59
C CYS A 183 -3.78 -11.47 -25.19
N ILE A 184 -4.74 -11.96 -24.44
CA ILE A 184 -6.14 -12.15 -24.90
C ILE A 184 -7.01 -10.89 -24.76
N GLY A 185 -6.48 -9.78 -24.22
CA GLY A 185 -7.22 -8.54 -24.03
C GLY A 185 -8.21 -8.53 -22.87
N CYS A 186 -8.06 -9.41 -21.88
CA CYS A 186 -8.99 -9.56 -20.74
C CYS A 186 -9.00 -8.37 -19.77
N LYS A 187 -8.05 -7.44 -19.86
CA LYS A 187 -7.89 -6.24 -19.04
C LYS A 187 -7.67 -6.47 -17.52
N ALA A 188 -7.45 -7.72 -17.08
CA ALA A 188 -7.24 -8.03 -15.66
C ALA A 188 -6.07 -7.23 -15.04
N CYS A 189 -5.01 -6.98 -15.81
CA CYS A 189 -3.85 -6.20 -15.40
C CYS A 189 -4.16 -4.71 -15.12
N LEU A 190 -5.22 -4.12 -15.69
CA LEU A 190 -5.65 -2.75 -15.36
C LEU A 190 -6.03 -2.60 -13.88
N ASN A 191 -6.52 -3.66 -13.24
CA ASN A 191 -6.91 -3.62 -11.84
C ASN A 191 -5.75 -3.30 -10.88
N VAL A 192 -4.51 -3.39 -11.37
CA VAL A 192 -3.30 -2.96 -10.63
C VAL A 192 -3.28 -1.44 -10.42
N GLY A 193 -3.95 -0.67 -11.30
CA GLY A 193 -3.96 0.80 -11.23
C GLY A 193 -2.63 1.44 -11.63
N CYS A 194 -1.84 0.77 -12.49
CA CYS A 194 -0.55 1.29 -12.95
C CYS A 194 -0.72 2.35 -14.03
N PRO A 195 -0.14 3.57 -13.88
CA PRO A 195 -0.25 4.62 -14.90
C PRO A 195 0.47 4.28 -16.22
N ALA A 196 1.51 3.42 -16.15
CA ALA A 196 2.24 2.97 -17.34
C ALA A 196 1.46 1.95 -18.18
N LEU A 197 0.32 1.43 -17.70
CA LEU A 197 -0.43 0.37 -18.36
C LEU A 197 -1.69 0.92 -19.02
N SER A 198 -1.82 0.73 -20.31
CA SER A 198 -2.96 1.12 -21.11
C SER A 198 -3.40 -0.01 -22.05
N PHE A 199 -4.39 0.25 -22.90
CA PHE A 199 -4.85 -0.68 -23.92
C PHE A 199 -5.03 0.00 -25.25
N THR A 200 -4.55 -0.65 -26.29
CA THR A 200 -4.83 -0.31 -27.70
C THR A 200 -5.79 -1.33 -28.31
N LYS A 201 -6.45 -0.98 -29.42
CA LYS A 201 -7.23 -1.91 -30.22
C LYS A 201 -6.32 -2.57 -31.25
N ARG A 202 -6.44 -3.87 -31.44
CA ARG A 202 -5.85 -4.60 -32.58
C ARG A 202 -6.73 -4.44 -33.83
N GLU A 203 -6.22 -4.82 -34.99
CA GLU A 203 -6.98 -4.85 -36.24
C GLU A 203 -8.25 -5.71 -36.14
N ASN A 204 -8.18 -6.82 -35.41
CA ASN A 204 -9.33 -7.69 -35.13
C ASN A 204 -10.31 -7.16 -34.03
N GLY A 205 -10.17 -5.92 -33.61
CA GLY A 205 -11.00 -5.25 -32.61
C GLY A 205 -10.75 -5.65 -31.16
N LYS A 206 -9.91 -6.67 -30.90
CA LYS A 206 -9.59 -7.09 -29.51
C LYS A 206 -8.63 -6.11 -28.84
N ALA A 207 -8.76 -5.95 -27.53
CA ALA A 207 -7.85 -5.14 -26.74
C ALA A 207 -6.46 -5.78 -26.63
N LEU A 208 -5.42 -4.97 -26.62
CA LEU A 208 -4.04 -5.36 -26.37
C LEU A 208 -3.47 -4.50 -25.24
N ALA A 209 -2.90 -5.13 -24.22
CA ALA A 209 -2.18 -4.40 -23.17
C ALA A 209 -0.95 -3.71 -23.76
N THR A 210 -0.73 -2.46 -23.40
CA THR A 210 0.37 -1.63 -23.87
C THR A 210 1.06 -1.00 -22.68
N ILE A 211 2.38 -0.99 -22.68
CA ILE A 211 3.22 -0.40 -21.62
C ILE A 211 3.87 0.88 -22.14
N ASP A 212 3.67 1.96 -21.43
CA ASP A 212 4.45 3.18 -21.62
C ASP A 212 5.81 2.98 -20.93
N VAL A 213 6.84 2.79 -21.74
CA VAL A 213 8.21 2.52 -21.26
C VAL A 213 8.82 3.70 -20.52
N THR A 214 8.33 4.92 -20.74
CA THR A 214 8.82 6.13 -20.06
C THR A 214 8.32 6.23 -18.61
N GLN A 215 7.21 5.59 -18.29
CA GLN A 215 6.61 5.55 -16.97
C GLN A 215 6.82 4.22 -16.24
N CYS A 216 7.25 3.17 -16.97
CA CYS A 216 7.39 1.83 -16.40
C CYS A 216 8.70 1.69 -15.62
N VAL A 217 8.58 1.41 -14.32
CA VAL A 217 9.73 1.17 -13.42
C VAL A 217 10.14 -0.31 -13.32
N GLY A 218 9.60 -1.18 -14.16
CA GLY A 218 9.96 -2.60 -14.21
C GLY A 218 9.56 -3.44 -12.98
N CYS A 219 8.64 -2.96 -12.13
CA CYS A 219 8.30 -3.60 -10.85
C CYS A 219 7.66 -5.00 -10.97
N GLY A 220 7.07 -5.34 -12.13
CA GLY A 220 6.50 -6.66 -12.41
C GLY A 220 5.12 -6.94 -11.78
N VAL A 221 4.50 -6.00 -11.03
CA VAL A 221 3.18 -6.22 -10.39
C VAL A 221 2.08 -6.53 -11.43
N CYS A 222 2.13 -5.90 -12.61
CA CYS A 222 1.19 -6.24 -13.69
C CYS A 222 1.43 -7.63 -14.30
N ALA A 223 2.67 -8.13 -14.25
CA ALA A 223 2.99 -9.49 -14.67
C ALA A 223 2.38 -10.53 -13.72
N SER A 224 2.46 -10.32 -12.40
CA SER A 224 1.82 -11.21 -11.41
C SER A 224 0.29 -11.19 -11.51
N ALA A 225 -0.31 -10.10 -12.00
CA ALA A 225 -1.75 -10.01 -12.27
C ALA A 225 -2.19 -10.70 -13.58
N CYS A 226 -1.24 -11.06 -14.46
CA CYS A 226 -1.54 -11.64 -15.76
C CYS A 226 -1.62 -13.17 -15.71
N LYS A 227 -2.83 -13.73 -15.61
CA LYS A 227 -3.05 -15.18 -15.57
C LYS A 227 -2.58 -15.92 -16.82
N PHE A 228 -2.38 -15.22 -17.94
CA PHE A 228 -1.95 -15.79 -19.24
C PHE A 228 -0.44 -15.68 -19.48
N GLY A 229 0.31 -15.13 -18.53
CA GLY A 229 1.75 -14.96 -18.67
C GLY A 229 2.15 -14.06 -19.85
N ALA A 230 1.24 -13.18 -20.31
CA ALA A 230 1.49 -12.31 -21.44
C ALA A 230 2.36 -11.08 -21.10
N ILE A 231 2.54 -10.77 -19.83
CA ILE A 231 3.40 -9.67 -19.36
C ILE A 231 4.62 -10.27 -18.68
N LYS A 232 5.82 -9.92 -19.15
CA LYS A 232 7.09 -10.41 -18.64
C LYS A 232 7.98 -9.25 -18.20
N LYS A 233 8.94 -9.52 -17.30
CA LYS A 233 10.03 -8.58 -17.02
C LYS A 233 10.84 -8.37 -18.29
N GLY A 234 11.26 -7.13 -18.59
CA GLY A 234 12.24 -6.85 -19.62
C GLY A 234 13.62 -7.40 -19.20
N GLU A 235 14.44 -7.69 -20.19
CA GLU A 235 15.86 -8.09 -20.02
C GLU A 235 16.74 -6.89 -19.74
#